data_07565bf3b6fe55afef7ff8432be6d22e
#
_entry.id   07565bf3b6fe55afef7ff8432be6d22e
#
_cell.length_a   1.000
_cell.length_b   1.000
_cell.length_c   1.000
_cell.angle_alpha   90.00
_cell.angle_beta   90.00
_cell.angle_gamma   90.00
#
_symmetry.space_group_name_H-M   'P 1'
#
loop_
_entity.id
_entity.type
_entity.pdbx_description
1 polymer ?
#
loop_
_entity_poly.entity_id
_entity_poly.type
_entity_poly.pdbx_seq_one_letter_code
_entity_poly.pdbx_strand_id
1 'polypeptide(L)'
;MTVTARARHETLGLSLDDVKGMYRKMLETRMVSERILQLNRMGRTPFGAGTDGHEAAQIGAAWNIRRGKDWTVPYYRDMGVAFVLGMTPLEEFRMVLAKATDTHSAGRQFLNQFSSPKDRILTRSVCVGTEFPHAVGLALAIRNLKEQNIVFAFGGDASTSPGDFHEAINFAAIHKLP
;
A
#
# COMPACT_ATOMS: atom_id res chain seq x y z
N MET A 1 -22.62 39.12 -9.63
CA MET A 1 -21.64 38.49 -8.74
C MET A 1 -21.32 37.10 -9.31
N THR A 2 -20.17 36.94 -9.94
CA THR A 2 -19.72 35.67 -10.48
C THR A 2 -19.29 34.81 -9.28
N VAL A 3 -20.08 33.81 -8.92
CA VAL A 3 -19.68 32.81 -7.93
C VAL A 3 -18.55 32.03 -8.59
N THR A 4 -17.31 32.31 -8.20
CA THR A 4 -16.15 31.51 -8.60
C THR A 4 -16.34 30.13 -7.99
N ALA A 5 -16.61 29.11 -8.82
CA ALA A 5 -16.72 27.74 -8.37
C ALA A 5 -15.42 27.37 -7.66
N ARG A 6 -15.50 26.92 -6.42
CA ARG A 6 -14.33 26.39 -5.67
C ARG A 6 -13.69 25.28 -6.49
N ALA A 7 -12.38 25.23 -6.52
CA ALA A 7 -11.66 24.14 -7.16
C ALA A 7 -12.04 22.81 -6.47
N ARG A 8 -12.14 21.72 -7.25
CA ARG A 8 -12.65 20.43 -6.76
C ARG A 8 -11.86 19.89 -5.53
N HIS A 9 -10.56 20.13 -5.48
CA HIS A 9 -9.73 19.71 -4.35
C HIS A 9 -10.09 20.44 -3.05
N GLU A 10 -10.46 21.74 -3.14
CA GLU A 10 -10.89 22.53 -1.97
C GLU A 10 -12.20 22.01 -1.38
N THR A 11 -13.10 21.48 -2.21
CA THR A 11 -14.35 20.87 -1.73
C THR A 11 -14.12 19.57 -0.98
N LEU A 12 -12.96 18.92 -1.19
CA LEU A 12 -12.52 17.71 -0.49
C LEU A 12 -11.62 18.02 0.70
N GLY A 13 -11.42 19.29 1.04
CA GLY A 13 -10.54 19.69 2.15
C GLY A 13 -9.04 19.52 1.87
N LEU A 14 -8.66 19.35 0.60
CA LEU A 14 -7.27 19.22 0.18
C LEU A 14 -6.68 20.59 -0.17
N SER A 15 -5.48 20.86 0.30
CA SER A 15 -4.69 22.01 -0.12
C SER A 15 -4.09 21.81 -1.52
N LEU A 16 -3.65 22.86 -2.16
CA LEU A 16 -2.92 22.78 -3.42
C LEU A 16 -1.58 22.01 -3.25
N ASP A 17 -0.96 22.10 -2.07
CA ASP A 17 0.28 21.37 -1.77
C ASP A 17 0.02 19.87 -1.59
N ASP A 18 -1.13 19.47 -1.03
CA ASP A 18 -1.56 18.06 -1.03
C ASP A 18 -1.70 17.52 -2.44
N VAL A 19 -2.40 18.26 -3.33
CA VAL A 19 -2.59 17.85 -4.74
C VAL A 19 -1.25 17.72 -5.46
N LYS A 20 -0.34 18.67 -5.27
CA LYS A 20 1.02 18.60 -5.83
C LYS A 20 1.82 17.44 -5.24
N GLY A 21 1.68 17.20 -3.93
CA GLY A 21 2.30 16.07 -3.24
C GLY A 21 1.83 14.73 -3.80
N MET A 22 0.51 14.55 -3.92
CA MET A 22 -0.10 13.37 -4.54
C MET A 22 0.44 13.15 -5.96
N TYR A 23 0.40 14.19 -6.80
CA TYR A 23 0.87 14.11 -8.18
C TYR A 23 2.36 13.74 -8.26
N ARG A 24 3.20 14.33 -7.39
CA ARG A 24 4.63 13.98 -7.30
C ARG A 24 4.81 12.51 -6.94
N LYS A 25 4.04 11.98 -6.00
CA LYS A 25 4.08 10.56 -5.63
C LYS A 25 3.60 9.65 -6.78
N MET A 26 2.61 10.08 -7.56
CA MET A 26 2.19 9.34 -8.76
C MET A 26 3.32 9.25 -9.79
N LEU A 27 3.99 10.36 -10.07
CA LEU A 27 5.14 10.38 -10.99
C LEU A 27 6.29 9.52 -10.47
N GLU A 28 6.64 9.66 -9.18
CA GLU A 28 7.69 8.84 -8.55
C GLU A 28 7.38 7.35 -8.69
N THR A 29 6.15 6.94 -8.38
CA THR A 29 5.69 5.56 -8.51
C THR A 29 5.79 5.05 -9.95
N ARG A 30 5.32 5.84 -10.93
CA ARG A 30 5.39 5.50 -12.36
C ARG A 30 6.84 5.30 -12.81
N MET A 31 7.72 6.25 -12.53
CA MET A 31 9.11 6.21 -12.95
C MET A 31 9.87 5.02 -12.36
N VAL A 32 9.62 4.70 -11.09
CA VAL A 32 10.22 3.54 -10.42
C VAL A 32 9.67 2.25 -11.01
N SER A 33 8.35 2.14 -11.23
CA SER A 33 7.71 0.99 -11.87
C SER A 33 8.30 0.69 -13.25
N GLU A 34 8.35 1.69 -14.12
CA GLU A 34 8.94 1.55 -15.46
C GLU A 34 10.40 1.07 -15.41
N ARG A 35 11.19 1.61 -14.45
CA ARG A 35 12.57 1.20 -14.28
C ARG A 35 12.72 -0.24 -13.79
N ILE A 36 11.85 -0.68 -12.88
CA ILE A 36 11.83 -2.08 -12.43
C ILE A 36 11.50 -3.02 -13.60
N LEU A 37 10.50 -2.69 -14.41
CA LEU A 37 10.15 -3.48 -15.58
C LEU A 37 11.29 -3.56 -16.60
N GLN A 38 12.04 -2.46 -16.79
CA GLN A 38 13.25 -2.47 -17.63
C GLN A 38 14.32 -3.41 -17.07
N LEU A 39 14.59 -3.32 -15.76
CA LEU A 39 15.57 -4.20 -15.09
C LEU A 39 15.16 -5.67 -15.18
N ASN A 40 13.88 -5.96 -15.07
CA ASN A 40 13.36 -7.32 -15.23
C ASN A 40 13.55 -7.83 -16.67
N ARG A 41 13.22 -7.03 -17.68
CA ARG A 41 13.48 -7.39 -19.11
C ARG A 41 14.96 -7.61 -19.41
N MET A 42 15.85 -6.95 -18.68
CA MET A 42 17.30 -7.13 -18.76
C MET A 42 17.81 -8.34 -17.96
N GLY A 43 16.94 -9.10 -17.31
CA GLY A 43 17.30 -10.23 -16.44
C GLY A 43 18.03 -9.83 -15.16
N ARG A 44 17.94 -8.56 -14.74
CA ARG A 44 18.61 -8.04 -13.54
C ARG A 44 17.79 -8.26 -12.26
N THR A 45 16.48 -8.50 -12.39
CA THR A 45 15.59 -8.89 -11.30
C THR A 45 14.80 -10.14 -11.72
N PRO A 46 14.53 -11.08 -10.81
CA PRO A 46 13.78 -12.30 -11.15
C PRO A 46 12.29 -12.04 -11.37
N PHE A 47 11.78 -10.91 -10.89
CA PHE A 47 10.38 -10.53 -10.97
C PHE A 47 10.24 -9.02 -11.11
N GLY A 48 9.20 -8.57 -11.78
CA GLY A 48 8.85 -7.16 -11.89
C GLY A 48 7.33 -7.03 -11.92
N ALA A 49 6.75 -6.50 -10.85
CA ALA A 49 5.34 -6.15 -10.80
C ALA A 49 5.16 -4.67 -11.14
N GLY A 50 4.58 -4.38 -12.30
CA GLY A 50 4.21 -3.01 -12.64
C GLY A 50 3.03 -2.52 -11.82
N THR A 51 3.05 -1.24 -11.51
CA THR A 51 1.95 -0.52 -10.82
C THR A 51 1.21 0.42 -11.76
N ASP A 52 1.57 0.38 -13.03
CA ASP A 52 1.10 1.32 -14.05
C ASP A 52 -0.42 1.34 -14.14
N GLY A 53 -1.01 2.53 -14.03
CA GLY A 53 -2.45 2.76 -14.03
C GLY A 53 -3.11 2.73 -12.65
N HIS A 54 -2.43 2.27 -11.61
CA HIS A 54 -2.95 2.18 -10.24
C HIS A 54 -2.59 3.39 -9.36
N GLU A 55 -1.72 4.28 -9.82
CA GLU A 55 -1.09 5.32 -9.00
C GLU A 55 -2.12 6.22 -8.31
N ALA A 56 -3.12 6.68 -9.04
CA ALA A 56 -4.11 7.60 -8.49
C ALA A 56 -4.94 6.95 -7.38
N ALA A 57 -5.37 5.69 -7.56
CA ALA A 57 -6.14 4.95 -6.58
C ALA A 57 -5.31 4.67 -5.32
N GLN A 58 -4.07 4.20 -5.50
CA GLN A 58 -3.16 3.88 -4.41
C GLN A 58 -2.82 5.11 -3.57
N ILE A 59 -2.40 6.19 -4.22
CA ILE A 59 -1.97 7.41 -3.53
C ILE A 59 -3.17 8.13 -2.89
N GLY A 60 -4.30 8.18 -3.59
CA GLY A 60 -5.52 8.77 -3.04
C GLY A 60 -6.01 8.03 -1.79
N ALA A 61 -6.00 6.70 -1.79
CA ALA A 61 -6.35 5.89 -0.62
C ALA A 61 -5.33 6.08 0.52
N ALA A 62 -4.03 5.98 0.20
CA ALA A 62 -2.97 6.06 1.19
C ALA A 62 -2.81 7.46 1.83
N TRP A 63 -3.22 8.52 1.14
CA TRP A 63 -3.11 9.90 1.64
C TRP A 63 -3.84 10.14 2.97
N ASN A 64 -4.85 9.34 3.24
CA ASN A 64 -5.64 9.42 4.47
C ASN A 64 -5.14 8.48 5.59
N ILE A 65 -4.15 7.64 5.34
CA ILE A 65 -3.60 6.73 6.34
C ILE A 65 -2.71 7.51 7.29
N ARG A 66 -2.96 7.41 8.58
CA ARG A 66 -2.13 8.03 9.62
C ARG A 66 -0.88 7.19 9.82
N ARG A 67 0.19 7.56 9.15
CA ARG A 67 1.48 6.86 9.21
C ARG A 67 1.93 6.62 10.65
N GLY A 68 2.38 5.41 10.95
CA GLY A 68 2.83 5.02 12.29
C GLY A 68 1.72 4.86 13.34
N LYS A 69 0.46 5.09 12.94
CA LYS A 69 -0.74 4.85 13.77
C LYS A 69 -1.62 3.77 13.19
N ASP A 70 -2.15 3.99 11.99
CA ASP A 70 -2.97 3.00 11.31
C ASP A 70 -2.12 1.88 10.74
N TRP A 71 -2.67 0.69 10.69
CA TRP A 71 -2.01 -0.43 10.07
C TRP A 71 -2.36 -0.54 8.59
N THR A 72 -1.41 -0.97 7.81
CA THR A 72 -1.58 -1.20 6.38
C THR A 72 -1.13 -2.60 6.02
N VAL A 73 -1.97 -3.33 5.32
CA VAL A 73 -1.66 -4.63 4.72
C VAL A 73 -1.70 -4.45 3.20
N PRO A 74 -0.56 -4.13 2.58
CA PRO A 74 -0.51 -3.79 1.16
C PRO A 74 -0.54 -5.04 0.28
N TYR A 75 -0.95 -4.87 -0.95
CA TYR A 75 -0.77 -5.85 -2.02
C TYR A 75 0.59 -5.65 -2.70
N TYR A 76 1.10 -6.64 -3.43
CA TYR A 76 2.43 -6.54 -4.05
C TYR A 76 2.54 -5.45 -5.13
N ARG A 77 1.43 -4.97 -5.65
CA ARG A 77 1.41 -3.83 -6.59
C ARG A 77 1.36 -2.47 -5.91
N ASP A 78 1.20 -2.41 -4.60
CA ASP A 78 0.91 -1.17 -3.88
C ASP A 78 2.17 -0.36 -3.50
N MET A 79 3.11 -0.30 -4.43
CA MET A 79 4.31 0.53 -4.27
C MET A 79 3.97 2.00 -4.00
N GLY A 80 2.92 2.54 -4.66
CA GLY A 80 2.44 3.89 -4.42
C GLY A 80 1.96 4.09 -2.98
N VAL A 81 1.26 3.11 -2.41
CA VAL A 81 0.88 3.13 -0.98
C VAL A 81 2.12 3.17 -0.09
N ALA A 82 3.10 2.29 -0.34
CA ALA A 82 4.34 2.24 0.43
C ALA A 82 5.12 3.57 0.35
N PHE A 83 5.15 4.23 -0.81
CA PHE A 83 5.81 5.54 -1.00
C PHE A 83 5.10 6.68 -0.26
N VAL A 84 3.79 6.67 -0.18
CA VAL A 84 3.04 7.63 0.66
C VAL A 84 3.35 7.40 2.14
N LEU A 85 3.46 6.14 2.55
CA LEU A 85 3.79 5.76 3.92
C LEU A 85 5.27 5.94 4.27
N GLY A 86 6.08 6.41 3.32
CA GLY A 86 7.45 6.86 3.59
C GLY A 86 8.56 5.95 3.13
N MET A 87 8.25 4.87 2.41
CA MET A 87 9.24 4.12 1.67
C MET A 87 9.87 4.98 0.58
N THR A 88 11.14 4.76 0.30
CA THR A 88 11.91 5.50 -0.71
C THR A 88 12.14 4.63 -1.96
N PRO A 89 12.38 5.24 -3.13
CA PRO A 89 12.80 4.50 -4.33
C PRO A 89 14.06 3.66 -4.11
N LEU A 90 15.00 4.12 -3.28
CA LEU A 90 16.20 3.36 -2.96
C LEU A 90 15.88 2.06 -2.22
N GLU A 91 14.96 2.11 -1.26
CA GLU A 91 14.49 0.92 -0.53
C GLU A 91 13.79 -0.05 -1.47
N GLU A 92 12.95 0.45 -2.38
CA GLU A 92 12.33 -0.37 -3.43
C GLU A 92 13.38 -1.07 -4.31
N PHE A 93 14.38 -0.35 -4.82
CA PHE A 93 15.43 -0.97 -5.62
C PHE A 93 16.30 -1.96 -4.85
N ARG A 94 16.51 -1.74 -3.55
CA ARG A 94 17.20 -2.74 -2.69
C ARG A 94 16.38 -4.00 -2.56
N MET A 95 15.08 -3.89 -2.38
CA MET A 95 14.17 -5.02 -2.28
C MET A 95 14.08 -5.79 -3.60
N VAL A 96 13.78 -5.15 -4.73
CA VAL A 96 13.63 -5.82 -6.03
C VAL A 96 14.93 -6.41 -6.58
N LEU A 97 16.07 -5.93 -6.11
CA LEU A 97 17.39 -6.48 -6.42
C LEU A 97 17.88 -7.49 -5.36
N ALA A 98 17.01 -7.88 -4.40
CA ALA A 98 17.28 -8.82 -3.33
C ALA A 98 18.60 -8.53 -2.57
N LYS A 99 18.84 -7.26 -2.23
CA LYS A 99 20.08 -6.85 -1.54
C LYS A 99 19.99 -7.17 -0.04
N ALA A 100 21.11 -7.57 0.57
CA ALA A 100 21.20 -7.76 2.02
C ALA A 100 20.89 -6.47 2.82
N THR A 101 21.00 -5.30 2.16
CA THR A 101 20.65 -3.99 2.72
C THR A 101 19.19 -3.59 2.49
N ASP A 102 18.35 -4.51 2.00
CA ASP A 102 16.91 -4.32 1.95
C ASP A 102 16.34 -4.17 3.36
N THR A 103 15.64 -3.07 3.61
CA THR A 103 15.09 -2.73 4.91
C THR A 103 13.81 -3.48 5.26
N HIS A 104 13.19 -4.16 4.28
CA HIS A 104 11.95 -4.93 4.46
C HIS A 104 12.24 -6.36 4.89
N SER A 105 13.20 -7.02 4.28
CA SER A 105 13.47 -8.44 4.55
C SER A 105 14.94 -8.85 4.49
N ALA A 106 15.85 -7.92 4.20
CA ALA A 106 17.25 -8.24 3.91
C ALA A 106 17.41 -9.28 2.78
N GLY A 107 16.58 -9.16 1.74
CA GLY A 107 16.58 -10.05 0.59
C GLY A 107 16.01 -11.44 0.82
N ARG A 108 15.35 -11.71 1.96
CA ARG A 108 14.82 -13.04 2.32
C ARG A 108 13.39 -13.29 1.85
N GLN A 109 12.63 -12.23 1.60
CA GLN A 109 11.26 -12.31 1.10
C GLN A 109 11.22 -12.27 -0.43
N PHE A 110 10.12 -12.78 -0.99
CA PHE A 110 9.81 -12.52 -2.39
C PHE A 110 9.61 -11.01 -2.61
N LEU A 111 9.93 -10.55 -3.81
CA LEU A 111 9.93 -9.11 -4.13
C LEU A 111 8.54 -8.47 -3.96
N ASN A 112 8.53 -7.20 -3.65
CA ASN A 112 7.31 -6.41 -3.42
C ASN A 112 6.47 -6.89 -2.23
N GLN A 113 7.11 -7.51 -1.24
CA GLN A 113 6.49 -7.84 0.04
C GLN A 113 6.89 -6.76 1.06
N PHE A 114 6.20 -5.62 0.99
CA PHE A 114 6.48 -4.46 1.84
C PHE A 114 6.33 -4.79 3.32
N SER A 115 7.25 -4.32 4.14
CA SER A 115 7.23 -4.52 5.59
C SER A 115 7.93 -3.36 6.29
N SER A 116 7.25 -2.68 7.18
CA SER A 116 7.85 -1.60 7.99
C SER A 116 7.15 -1.51 9.35
N PRO A 117 7.73 -2.08 10.40
CA PRO A 117 7.14 -1.98 11.75
C PRO A 117 6.96 -0.52 12.22
N LYS A 118 7.91 0.35 11.92
CA LYS A 118 7.86 1.78 12.29
C LYS A 118 6.70 2.52 11.60
N ASP A 119 6.35 2.13 10.37
CA ASP A 119 5.28 2.73 9.59
C ASP A 119 3.99 1.91 9.65
N ARG A 120 3.98 0.85 10.47
CA ARG A 120 2.86 -0.11 10.64
C ARG A 120 2.41 -0.72 9.32
N ILE A 121 3.37 -1.11 8.50
CA ILE A 121 3.12 -1.90 7.29
C ILE A 121 3.37 -3.37 7.63
N LEU A 122 2.32 -4.17 7.60
CA LEU A 122 2.41 -5.61 7.84
C LEU A 122 2.86 -6.32 6.56
N THR A 123 3.85 -7.18 6.68
CA THR A 123 4.26 -8.06 5.59
C THR A 123 3.11 -8.99 5.19
N ARG A 124 2.76 -8.99 3.92
CA ARG A 124 1.78 -9.94 3.40
C ARG A 124 2.43 -11.29 3.03
N SER A 125 1.61 -12.31 2.90
CA SER A 125 1.99 -13.58 2.27
C SER A 125 2.02 -13.44 0.73
N VAL A 126 2.77 -14.31 0.05
CA VAL A 126 2.72 -14.44 -1.41
C VAL A 126 1.41 -15.07 -1.88
N CYS A 127 0.77 -15.89 -1.04
CA CYS A 127 -0.54 -16.47 -1.33
C CYS A 127 -1.60 -15.37 -1.42
N VAL A 128 -2.28 -15.32 -2.56
CA VAL A 128 -3.30 -14.30 -2.86
C VAL A 128 -4.53 -14.52 -1.97
N GLY A 129 -5.02 -13.44 -1.34
CA GLY A 129 -6.19 -13.46 -0.46
C GLY A 129 -5.87 -13.51 1.03
N THR A 130 -4.70 -14.03 1.43
CA THR A 130 -4.32 -14.16 2.85
C THR A 130 -4.09 -12.81 3.54
N GLU A 131 -3.92 -11.73 2.79
CA GLU A 131 -3.83 -10.37 3.33
C GLU A 131 -5.09 -9.97 4.12
N PHE A 132 -6.26 -10.46 3.72
CA PHE A 132 -7.53 -10.09 4.35
C PHE A 132 -7.71 -10.71 5.74
N PRO A 133 -7.53 -12.03 5.99
CA PRO A 133 -7.55 -12.58 7.35
C PRO A 133 -6.44 -11.99 8.24
N HIS A 134 -5.27 -11.66 7.70
CA HIS A 134 -4.23 -10.97 8.48
C HIS A 134 -4.71 -9.57 8.94
N ALA A 135 -5.34 -8.81 8.03
CA ALA A 135 -5.92 -7.52 8.37
C ALA A 135 -7.01 -7.64 9.45
N VAL A 136 -7.85 -8.65 9.33
CA VAL A 136 -8.89 -8.95 10.33
C VAL A 136 -8.28 -9.29 11.71
N GLY A 137 -7.22 -10.08 11.73
CA GLY A 137 -6.50 -10.38 12.98
C GLY A 137 -5.93 -9.12 13.65
N LEU A 138 -5.34 -8.21 12.86
CA LEU A 138 -4.88 -6.91 13.36
C LEU A 138 -6.03 -6.05 13.89
N ALA A 139 -7.11 -5.96 13.14
CA ALA A 139 -8.29 -5.17 13.54
C ALA A 139 -8.95 -5.72 14.81
N LEU A 140 -8.96 -7.05 14.97
CA LEU A 140 -9.42 -7.69 16.19
C LEU A 140 -8.51 -7.34 17.39
N ALA A 141 -7.21 -7.35 17.20
CA ALA A 141 -6.26 -6.95 18.24
C ALA A 141 -6.45 -5.47 18.63
N ILE A 142 -6.56 -4.57 17.66
CA ILE A 142 -6.83 -3.13 17.87
C ILE A 142 -8.09 -2.93 18.73
N ARG A 143 -9.19 -3.61 18.38
CA ARG A 143 -10.43 -3.55 19.13
C ARG A 143 -10.26 -4.06 20.58
N ASN A 144 -9.59 -5.20 20.75
CA ASN A 144 -9.41 -5.81 22.07
C ASN A 144 -8.50 -4.96 22.96
N LEU A 145 -7.50 -4.31 22.37
CA LEU A 145 -6.60 -3.37 23.06
C LEU A 145 -7.21 -1.97 23.22
N LYS A 146 -8.43 -1.74 22.68
CA LYS A 146 -9.11 -0.44 22.69
C LYS A 146 -8.29 0.70 22.06
N GLU A 147 -7.45 0.37 21.10
CA GLU A 147 -6.70 1.37 20.34
C GLU A 147 -7.63 2.12 19.37
N GLN A 148 -7.26 3.38 19.06
CA GLN A 148 -8.01 4.24 18.12
C GLN A 148 -7.37 4.24 16.72
N ASN A 149 -7.02 3.07 16.24
CA ASN A 149 -6.39 2.85 14.95
C ASN A 149 -7.33 2.04 14.06
N ILE A 150 -7.09 2.08 12.76
CA ILE A 150 -7.79 1.26 11.78
C ILE A 150 -6.80 0.45 10.95
N VAL A 151 -7.31 -0.54 10.23
CA VAL A 151 -6.52 -1.36 9.32
C VAL A 151 -6.97 -1.14 7.89
N PHE A 152 -6.05 -0.71 7.03
CA PHE A 152 -6.25 -0.66 5.59
C PHE A 152 -5.71 -1.94 4.96
N ALA A 153 -6.59 -2.75 4.37
CA ALA A 153 -6.22 -3.91 3.57
C ALA A 153 -6.38 -3.59 2.09
N PHE A 154 -5.36 -3.90 1.31
CA PHE A 154 -5.36 -3.72 -0.13
C PHE A 154 -5.31 -5.10 -0.82
N GLY A 155 -5.94 -5.20 -1.97
CA GLY A 155 -5.95 -6.43 -2.75
C GLY A 155 -6.16 -6.17 -4.22
N GLY A 156 -5.90 -7.17 -5.05
CA GLY A 156 -6.21 -7.15 -6.47
C GLY A 156 -7.59 -7.76 -6.76
N ASP A 157 -8.02 -7.67 -8.01
CA ASP A 157 -9.28 -8.24 -8.50
C ASP A 157 -9.37 -9.75 -8.22
N ALA A 158 -8.30 -10.49 -8.50
CA ALA A 158 -8.25 -11.93 -8.26
C ALA A 158 -8.24 -12.27 -6.76
N SER A 159 -7.79 -11.38 -5.88
CA SER A 159 -7.72 -11.66 -4.44
C SER A 159 -9.08 -11.60 -3.74
N THR A 160 -10.12 -11.19 -4.43
CA THR A 160 -11.51 -11.24 -3.94
C THR A 160 -12.23 -12.56 -4.24
N SER A 161 -11.63 -13.46 -5.02
CA SER A 161 -12.22 -14.76 -5.37
C SER A 161 -11.98 -15.86 -4.32
N PRO A 162 -10.82 -15.93 -3.61
CA PRO A 162 -10.60 -16.93 -2.58
C PRO A 162 -11.57 -16.81 -1.39
N GLY A 163 -11.87 -17.92 -0.74
CA GLY A 163 -12.70 -17.98 0.46
C GLY A 163 -12.20 -17.07 1.58
N ASP A 164 -10.88 -16.92 1.71
CA ASP A 164 -10.23 -16.03 2.70
C ASP A 164 -10.78 -14.61 2.68
N PHE A 165 -11.06 -14.06 1.49
CA PHE A 165 -11.66 -12.73 1.35
C PHE A 165 -13.07 -12.69 1.93
N HIS A 166 -13.92 -13.65 1.56
CA HIS A 166 -15.31 -13.71 1.99
C HIS A 166 -15.42 -13.93 3.50
N GLU A 167 -14.62 -14.84 4.05
CA GLU A 167 -14.57 -15.10 5.48
C GLU A 167 -14.05 -13.90 6.26
N ALA A 168 -13.02 -13.24 5.77
CA ALA A 168 -12.46 -12.04 6.40
C ALA A 168 -13.48 -10.91 6.48
N ILE A 169 -14.18 -10.60 5.38
CA ILE A 169 -15.20 -9.54 5.36
C ILE A 169 -16.38 -9.91 6.25
N ASN A 170 -16.85 -11.15 6.20
CA ASN A 170 -17.94 -11.62 7.04
C ASN A 170 -17.58 -11.49 8.53
N PHE A 171 -16.42 -11.97 8.93
CA PHE A 171 -15.94 -11.86 10.29
C PHE A 171 -15.78 -10.40 10.74
N ALA A 172 -15.17 -9.55 9.90
CA ALA A 172 -15.00 -8.14 10.19
C ALA A 172 -16.34 -7.42 10.40
N ALA A 173 -17.34 -7.73 9.55
CA ALA A 173 -18.68 -7.14 9.64
C ALA A 173 -19.42 -7.57 10.90
N ILE A 174 -19.45 -8.88 11.21
CA ILE A 174 -20.10 -9.42 12.41
C ILE A 174 -19.50 -8.80 13.66
N HIS A 175 -18.20 -8.69 13.72
CA HIS A 175 -17.48 -8.17 14.87
C HIS A 175 -17.29 -6.65 14.87
N LYS A 176 -17.76 -5.94 13.83
CA LYS A 176 -17.61 -4.47 13.67
C LYS A 176 -16.17 -4.02 13.89
N LEU A 177 -15.23 -4.66 13.19
CA LEU A 177 -13.79 -4.37 13.33
C LEU A 177 -13.41 -3.05 12.63
N PRO A 178 -12.44 -2.30 13.18
CA PRO A 178 -12.02 -1.02 12.62
C PRO A 178 -11.17 -1.15 11.36
#